data_5945052568915086bc2c68c694d3c29f
#
_entry.id   5945052568915086bc2c68c694d3c29f
#
_cell.length_a   1.000
_cell.length_b   1.000
_cell.length_c   1.000
_cell.angle_alpha   90.00
_cell.angle_beta   90.00
_cell.angle_gamma   90.00
#
_symmetry.space_group_name_H-M   'P 1'
#
loop_
_entity.id
_entity.type
_entity.pdbx_description
1 polymer ?
#
loop_
_entity_poly.entity_id
_entity_poly.type
_entity_poly.pdbx_seq_one_letter_code
_entity_poly.pdbx_strand_id
1 'polypeptide(L)'
;MPLLVLRAPLVSTDNVSTGAASPVAVPAAEHSDGLLFDGLVLGHCDNVNNKAEADNDDASTEKLEWLRSQIIGAEAEFASPFGIRRITYADHTASGRCLRFVEEFVTRNVLPFYGNTHTTDSYVGLHTSKLAGDAARYVKRSLGVGPQDMLLFCGTGCTAAIKRLQEVTGMAVPPTLRAVVLAALPPPDRWVVFVGPYEHHSNLLSWRESLAEVVEIGLRVDGLLDLAALEAELAARAPSGRPMLGAFSACSNVTGLRTDTRAVAAVLHRHGAYACFDFACSAPYERVDMRPSGDGDADDGYDAVFLSPHKFLGGPGSPGVLAMASRLYRLRGTAPSTCGGGTVHYVSAYGDTVYCEDAEEREDAGTPAIIQKVQAALAFRVKEWVGEACIEAQEARMLALALRRVRAGANPNLRLLQGADDDDASAPRLPVLSFVVYAPRDRDATEPPEAEGGWGSRLQLHCRFVAKLLNDLFGVQARAGCACAGPYAHRLLGISPARAKAIRSAVEQGYHGVRPGWTRVSLAYYTSMQGAEFVLDAVAFVASFGHRFLPLYTFDWKTGDWHYDHSCARGLVPNDVGNPGGRIKADNGYQSYMAFAHCLAESLATTSSTRARRIPKSVDPQLVYFLV
;
A
#
# COMPACT_ATOMS: atom_id res chain seq x y z
N MET A 1 -1.16 -28.35 19.23
CA MET A 1 -1.67 -27.00 18.95
C MET A 1 -3.14 -26.98 19.28
N PRO A 2 -3.59 -26.30 20.33
CA PRO A 2 -5.01 -26.13 20.58
C PRO A 2 -5.49 -24.83 19.92
N LEU A 3 -6.55 -24.99 19.12
CA LEU A 3 -7.33 -23.88 18.53
C LEU A 3 -7.89 -23.01 19.66
N LEU A 4 -7.47 -21.74 19.69
CA LEU A 4 -8.07 -20.72 20.53
C LEU A 4 -9.43 -20.36 19.92
N VAL A 5 -10.50 -20.87 20.53
CA VAL A 5 -11.87 -20.43 20.27
C VAL A 5 -12.06 -19.09 20.96
N LEU A 6 -12.07 -18.02 20.20
CA LEU A 6 -12.49 -16.70 20.66
C LEU A 6 -14.00 -16.74 20.95
N ARG A 7 -14.40 -16.83 22.21
CA ARG A 7 -15.78 -16.55 22.63
C ARG A 7 -15.96 -15.03 22.65
N ALA A 8 -16.77 -14.53 21.73
CA ALA A 8 -17.33 -13.20 21.86
C ALA A 8 -18.27 -13.16 23.09
N PRO A 9 -18.25 -12.10 23.90
CA PRO A 9 -19.22 -11.95 24.96
C PRO A 9 -20.60 -11.74 24.34
N LEU A 10 -21.56 -12.57 24.77
CA LEU A 10 -22.99 -12.36 24.53
C LEU A 10 -23.39 -11.03 25.16
N VAL A 11 -23.68 -10.04 24.35
CA VAL A 11 -24.37 -8.82 24.79
C VAL A 11 -25.79 -9.22 25.15
N SER A 12 -26.18 -8.97 26.40
CA SER A 12 -27.55 -9.17 26.86
C SER A 12 -28.52 -8.32 26.03
N THR A 13 -29.50 -8.99 25.46
CA THR A 13 -30.61 -8.36 24.76
C THR A 13 -31.64 -7.84 25.77
N ASP A 14 -31.41 -6.64 26.31
CA ASP A 14 -32.49 -5.90 26.95
C ASP A 14 -32.40 -4.42 26.54
N ASN A 15 -33.48 -3.99 25.88
CA ASN A 15 -33.80 -2.61 25.49
C ASN A 15 -33.04 -2.01 24.28
N VAL A 16 -33.33 -2.52 23.08
CA VAL A 16 -33.23 -1.70 21.87
C VAL A 16 -34.64 -1.56 21.29
N SER A 17 -35.17 -0.37 21.38
CA SER A 17 -36.40 0.01 20.66
C SER A 17 -36.14 -0.26 19.17
N THR A 18 -36.99 -1.10 18.58
CA THR A 18 -37.01 -1.43 17.17
C THR A 18 -37.44 -0.24 16.32
N GLY A 19 -36.53 0.70 16.13
CA GLY A 19 -36.58 1.59 15.00
C GLY A 19 -36.07 0.81 13.81
N ALA A 20 -36.95 0.14 13.06
CA ALA A 20 -36.61 -0.47 11.78
C ALA A 20 -36.17 0.69 10.86
N ALA A 21 -34.86 0.83 10.67
CA ALA A 21 -34.32 1.65 9.60
C ALA A 21 -34.86 1.05 8.30
N SER A 22 -35.69 1.78 7.61
CA SER A 22 -36.17 1.41 6.27
C SER A 22 -34.98 1.05 5.41
N PRO A 23 -35.05 -0.01 4.58
CA PRO A 23 -34.02 -0.31 3.62
C PRO A 23 -33.75 0.95 2.80
N VAL A 24 -32.48 1.28 2.55
CA VAL A 24 -32.12 2.33 1.60
C VAL A 24 -32.82 1.96 0.31
N ALA A 25 -33.82 2.71 -0.06
CA ALA A 25 -34.58 2.44 -1.28
C ALA A 25 -33.61 2.61 -2.45
N VAL A 26 -33.20 1.50 -3.03
CA VAL A 26 -32.65 1.52 -4.38
C VAL A 26 -33.81 1.94 -5.27
N PRO A 27 -33.73 3.06 -5.99
CA PRO A 27 -34.80 3.47 -6.89
C PRO A 27 -35.04 2.29 -7.85
N ALA A 28 -36.32 1.91 -8.02
CA ALA A 28 -36.69 0.99 -9.07
C ALA A 28 -36.08 1.52 -10.37
N ALA A 29 -35.37 0.67 -11.11
CA ALA A 29 -34.67 1.06 -12.33
C ALA A 29 -35.67 1.45 -13.41
N GLU A 30 -36.22 2.65 -13.30
CA GLU A 30 -36.78 3.36 -14.42
C GLU A 30 -35.62 4.00 -15.19
N HIS A 31 -35.66 3.85 -16.50
CA HIS A 31 -34.68 4.28 -17.50
C HIS A 31 -34.09 5.69 -17.23
N SER A 32 -33.13 5.77 -16.35
CA SER A 32 -32.26 6.93 -16.25
C SER A 32 -30.87 6.52 -16.71
N ASP A 33 -30.29 7.25 -17.65
CA ASP A 33 -28.92 7.04 -18.15
C ASP A 33 -27.84 7.27 -17.08
N GLY A 34 -28.21 7.47 -15.81
CA GLY A 34 -27.33 7.65 -14.67
C GLY A 34 -26.82 6.32 -14.10
N LEU A 35 -25.53 6.26 -13.78
CA LEU A 35 -24.94 5.10 -13.11
C LEU A 35 -25.49 4.98 -11.68
N LEU A 36 -25.78 3.76 -11.23
CA LEU A 36 -26.28 3.48 -9.87
C LEU A 36 -25.44 4.15 -8.77
N PHE A 37 -24.13 4.18 -8.95
CA PHE A 37 -23.21 4.74 -7.97
C PHE A 37 -23.21 6.27 -7.90
N ASP A 38 -23.70 6.98 -8.94
CA ASP A 38 -23.79 8.45 -8.95
C ASP A 38 -24.84 8.98 -7.98
N GLY A 39 -25.97 8.30 -7.90
CA GLY A 39 -27.07 8.66 -7.01
C GLY A 39 -26.93 8.13 -5.57
N LEU A 40 -25.82 7.47 -5.24
CA LEU A 40 -25.63 6.87 -3.92
C LEU A 40 -25.35 7.94 -2.87
N VAL A 41 -26.28 8.09 -1.93
CA VAL A 41 -26.20 9.03 -0.80
C VAL A 41 -25.32 8.42 0.30
N LEU A 42 -24.23 9.11 0.67
CA LEU A 42 -23.31 8.73 1.72
C LEU A 42 -23.54 9.63 2.95
N GLY A 43 -24.34 9.14 3.91
CA GLY A 43 -24.62 9.86 5.16
C GLY A 43 -25.64 11.02 5.05
N HIS A 44 -25.95 11.68 6.17
CA HIS A 44 -26.87 12.80 6.24
C HIS A 44 -26.32 14.14 5.69
N CYS A 45 -25.04 14.19 5.32
CA CYS A 45 -24.36 15.42 4.90
C CYS A 45 -24.63 15.84 3.45
N ASP A 46 -25.39 15.07 2.66
CA ASP A 46 -25.65 15.42 1.24
C ASP A 46 -26.54 16.67 1.07
N ASN A 47 -27.17 17.15 2.14
CA ASN A 47 -27.96 18.42 2.11
C ASN A 47 -27.09 19.69 2.22
N VAL A 48 -25.76 19.55 2.42
CA VAL A 48 -24.84 20.68 2.64
C VAL A 48 -24.28 21.23 1.32
N ASN A 49 -24.38 20.48 0.21
CA ASN A 49 -23.81 20.89 -1.09
C ASN A 49 -24.47 22.11 -1.75
N ASN A 50 -25.52 22.70 -1.15
CA ASN A 50 -26.25 23.87 -1.70
C ASN A 50 -26.04 25.18 -0.92
N LYS A 51 -25.15 25.25 0.06
CA LYS A 51 -24.79 26.52 0.73
C LYS A 51 -23.36 26.93 0.36
N ALA A 52 -23.26 28.17 -0.09
CA ALA A 52 -22.07 28.80 -0.63
C ALA A 52 -20.79 28.70 0.23
N GLU A 53 -19.69 28.62 -0.44
CA GLU A 53 -18.24 28.82 -0.22
C GLU A 53 -17.68 29.30 1.15
N ALA A 54 -18.51 29.71 2.12
CA ALA A 54 -18.06 30.24 3.42
C ALA A 54 -17.88 29.17 4.54
N ASP A 55 -18.42 27.94 4.38
CA ASP A 55 -18.40 26.90 5.42
C ASP A 55 -17.67 25.61 5.01
N ASN A 56 -16.66 25.70 4.14
CA ASN A 56 -16.00 24.52 3.55
C ASN A 56 -15.20 23.67 4.58
N ASP A 57 -14.68 24.29 5.64
CA ASP A 57 -13.88 23.63 6.69
C ASP A 57 -14.77 22.81 7.65
N ASP A 58 -15.97 23.31 8.00
CA ASP A 58 -16.92 22.60 8.87
C ASP A 58 -17.50 21.38 8.16
N ALA A 59 -17.92 21.51 6.90
CA ALA A 59 -18.46 20.41 6.10
C ALA A 59 -17.40 19.31 5.86
N SER A 60 -16.15 19.67 5.66
CA SER A 60 -15.03 18.73 5.53
C SER A 60 -14.78 17.97 6.84
N THR A 61 -14.89 18.65 7.97
CA THR A 61 -14.72 18.06 9.30
C THR A 61 -15.83 17.04 9.60
N GLU A 62 -17.09 17.38 9.34
CA GLU A 62 -18.23 16.46 9.52
C GLU A 62 -18.10 15.19 8.66
N LYS A 63 -17.71 15.33 7.38
CA LYS A 63 -17.44 14.19 6.51
C LYS A 63 -16.37 13.25 7.08
N LEU A 64 -15.28 13.80 7.57
CA LEU A 64 -14.18 13.01 8.15
C LEU A 64 -14.57 12.34 9.46
N GLU A 65 -15.37 13.00 10.31
CA GLU A 65 -15.90 12.42 11.55
C GLU A 65 -16.86 11.27 11.24
N TRP A 66 -17.76 11.46 10.29
CA TRP A 66 -18.63 10.38 9.82
C TRP A 66 -17.80 9.18 9.30
N LEU A 67 -16.79 9.41 8.44
CA LEU A 67 -15.94 8.33 7.94
C LEU A 67 -15.25 7.57 9.09
N ARG A 68 -14.71 8.27 10.08
CA ARG A 68 -14.08 7.65 11.25
C ARG A 68 -15.05 6.77 12.01
N SER A 69 -16.31 7.21 12.16
CA SER A 69 -17.37 6.42 12.81
C SER A 69 -17.74 5.15 12.03
N GLN A 70 -17.50 5.13 10.71
CA GLN A 70 -17.78 3.99 9.85
C GLN A 70 -16.67 2.95 9.82
N ILE A 71 -15.46 3.25 10.34
CA ILE A 71 -14.33 2.31 10.29
C ILE A 71 -14.62 1.10 11.17
N ILE A 72 -14.68 -0.08 10.55
CA ILE A 72 -14.86 -1.34 11.28
C ILE A 72 -13.58 -1.65 12.07
N GLY A 73 -13.74 -1.86 13.38
CA GLY A 73 -12.64 -2.14 14.29
C GLY A 73 -11.85 -0.89 14.73
N ALA A 74 -12.40 0.32 14.61
CA ALA A 74 -11.80 1.54 15.14
C ALA A 74 -11.57 1.48 16.67
N GLU A 75 -12.46 0.78 17.37
CA GLU A 75 -12.40 0.58 18.84
C GLU A 75 -11.91 -0.82 19.23
N ALA A 76 -11.36 -1.60 18.28
CA ALA A 76 -10.92 -2.95 18.57
C ALA A 76 -9.68 -2.95 19.49
N GLU A 77 -9.69 -3.85 20.46
CA GLU A 77 -8.64 -4.03 21.45
C GLU A 77 -8.03 -5.43 21.34
N PHE A 78 -6.78 -5.54 21.79
CA PHE A 78 -6.09 -6.83 21.89
C PHE A 78 -5.21 -6.90 23.15
N ALA A 79 -4.93 -8.12 23.60
CA ALA A 79 -4.03 -8.35 24.71
C ALA A 79 -2.57 -8.29 24.23
N SER A 80 -1.78 -7.39 24.82
CA SER A 80 -0.33 -7.30 24.65
C SER A 80 0.39 -7.79 25.92
N PRO A 81 1.72 -8.00 25.87
CA PRO A 81 2.49 -8.29 27.08
C PRO A 81 2.37 -7.24 28.19
N PHE A 82 2.00 -6.02 27.84
CA PHE A 82 1.89 -4.89 28.74
C PHE A 82 0.43 -4.50 29.05
N GLY A 83 -0.53 -5.40 28.79
CA GLY A 83 -1.96 -5.21 29.04
C GLY A 83 -2.75 -4.96 27.75
N ILE A 84 -4.02 -4.56 27.91
CA ILE A 84 -4.92 -4.33 26.77
C ILE A 84 -4.50 -3.07 26.01
N ARG A 85 -4.49 -3.16 24.69
CA ARG A 85 -4.19 -2.04 23.79
C ARG A 85 -5.27 -1.91 22.74
N ARG A 86 -5.70 -0.68 22.49
CA ARG A 86 -6.55 -0.33 21.34
C ARG A 86 -5.71 -0.37 20.06
N ILE A 87 -6.28 -0.88 18.97
CA ILE A 87 -5.62 -0.86 17.67
C ILE A 87 -5.54 0.57 17.16
N THR A 88 -4.31 1.09 17.01
CA THR A 88 -4.02 2.36 16.32
C THR A 88 -3.36 2.03 14.99
N TYR A 89 -4.16 2.01 13.91
CA TYR A 89 -3.69 1.56 12.61
C TYR A 89 -2.85 2.64 11.92
N ALA A 90 -1.62 2.32 11.57
CA ALA A 90 -0.65 3.21 10.92
C ALA A 90 0.08 2.56 9.74
N ASP A 91 -0.54 1.55 9.09
CA ASP A 91 0.01 0.89 7.89
C ASP A 91 -0.91 1.07 6.66
N HIS A 92 -1.44 2.28 6.49
CA HIS A 92 -2.40 2.62 5.43
C HIS A 92 -1.83 2.42 4.02
N THR A 93 -0.54 2.60 3.83
CA THR A 93 0.16 2.31 2.54
C THR A 93 0.04 0.84 2.12
N ALA A 94 -0.17 -0.06 3.06
CA ALA A 94 -0.31 -1.49 2.77
C ALA A 94 -1.75 -1.90 2.46
N SER A 95 -2.73 -1.35 3.19
CA SER A 95 -4.16 -1.63 3.00
C SER A 95 -5.01 -0.52 3.60
N GLY A 96 -6.15 -0.24 2.96
CA GLY A 96 -7.21 0.57 3.57
C GLY A 96 -7.90 -0.14 4.73
N ARG A 97 -8.90 0.52 5.32
CA ARG A 97 -9.77 -0.04 6.35
C ARG A 97 -11.16 -0.34 5.77
N CYS A 98 -11.84 -1.36 6.29
CA CYS A 98 -13.22 -1.64 5.94
C CYS A 98 -14.15 -0.58 6.52
N LEU A 99 -15.21 -0.25 5.79
CA LEU A 99 -16.26 0.67 6.22
C LEU A 99 -17.59 -0.06 6.41
N ARG A 100 -18.26 0.20 7.50
CA ARG A 100 -19.58 -0.36 7.79
C ARG A 100 -20.59 -0.08 6.67
N PHE A 101 -20.59 1.13 6.14
CA PHE A 101 -21.43 1.50 5.00
C PHE A 101 -21.24 0.55 3.80
N VAL A 102 -19.98 0.25 3.43
CA VAL A 102 -19.68 -0.63 2.28
C VAL A 102 -20.17 -2.05 2.55
N GLU A 103 -19.88 -2.59 3.73
CA GLU A 103 -20.28 -3.97 4.09
C GLU A 103 -21.82 -4.10 4.19
N GLU A 104 -22.49 -3.09 4.76
CA GLU A 104 -23.95 -3.05 4.82
C GLU A 104 -24.59 -2.90 3.45
N PHE A 105 -24.01 -2.08 2.57
CA PHE A 105 -24.49 -1.98 1.19
C PHE A 105 -24.44 -3.34 0.49
N VAL A 106 -23.30 -4.04 0.56
CA VAL A 106 -23.15 -5.37 -0.02
C VAL A 106 -24.18 -6.34 0.59
N THR A 107 -24.31 -6.36 1.90
CA THR A 107 -25.19 -7.30 2.60
C THR A 107 -26.68 -7.05 2.29
N ARG A 108 -27.09 -5.79 2.17
CA ARG A 108 -28.52 -5.43 2.02
C ARG A 108 -28.97 -5.27 0.56
N ASN A 109 -28.08 -4.84 -0.34
CA ASN A 109 -28.44 -4.47 -1.71
C ASN A 109 -27.86 -5.42 -2.77
N VAL A 110 -26.77 -6.14 -2.47
CA VAL A 110 -26.14 -7.07 -3.43
C VAL A 110 -26.52 -8.51 -3.14
N LEU A 111 -26.25 -8.99 -1.93
CA LEU A 111 -26.40 -10.41 -1.60
C LEU A 111 -27.83 -10.94 -1.73
N PRO A 112 -28.93 -10.23 -1.38
CA PRO A 112 -30.29 -10.75 -1.55
C PRO A 112 -30.68 -11.01 -3.01
N PHE A 113 -30.05 -10.29 -3.95
CA PHE A 113 -30.33 -10.39 -5.38
C PHE A 113 -29.16 -10.98 -6.17
N TYR A 114 -28.21 -11.60 -5.48
CA TYR A 114 -27.01 -12.15 -6.09
C TYR A 114 -27.35 -13.36 -6.98
N GLY A 115 -26.88 -13.31 -8.20
CA GLY A 115 -26.87 -14.40 -9.16
C GLY A 115 -25.59 -14.38 -9.98
N ASN A 116 -25.44 -15.30 -10.93
CA ASN A 116 -24.32 -15.25 -11.87
C ASN A 116 -24.58 -14.19 -12.94
N THR A 117 -23.51 -13.65 -13.51
CA THR A 117 -23.54 -12.85 -14.75
C THR A 117 -23.75 -13.77 -15.97
N HIS A 118 -23.68 -13.21 -17.19
CA HIS A 118 -23.86 -13.91 -18.47
C HIS A 118 -25.28 -14.48 -18.72
N THR A 119 -26.29 -14.00 -17.98
CA THR A 119 -27.71 -14.31 -18.23
C THR A 119 -28.58 -13.08 -17.92
N THR A 120 -29.59 -12.86 -18.75
CA THR A 120 -30.56 -11.78 -18.59
C THR A 120 -31.97 -12.33 -18.41
N ASP A 121 -32.15 -13.66 -18.47
CA ASP A 121 -33.45 -14.33 -18.46
C ASP A 121 -34.07 -14.41 -17.05
N SER A 122 -33.26 -14.31 -16.02
CA SER A 122 -33.72 -14.27 -14.63
C SER A 122 -33.51 -12.88 -14.01
N TYR A 123 -34.39 -12.52 -13.06
CA TYR A 123 -34.26 -11.25 -12.34
C TYR A 123 -32.88 -11.09 -11.68
N VAL A 124 -32.40 -12.11 -10.96
CA VAL A 124 -31.10 -12.04 -10.26
C VAL A 124 -29.94 -11.98 -11.24
N GLY A 125 -29.99 -12.70 -12.37
CA GLY A 125 -28.95 -12.67 -13.40
C GLY A 125 -28.86 -11.27 -14.06
N LEU A 126 -30.01 -10.72 -14.47
CA LEU A 126 -30.09 -9.39 -15.04
C LEU A 126 -29.62 -8.31 -14.06
N HIS A 127 -30.10 -8.38 -12.80
CA HIS A 127 -29.72 -7.40 -11.76
C HIS A 127 -28.22 -7.44 -11.48
N THR A 128 -27.66 -8.63 -11.31
CA THR A 128 -26.22 -8.80 -11.03
C THR A 128 -25.35 -8.35 -12.21
N SER A 129 -25.75 -8.67 -13.46
CA SER A 129 -25.05 -8.24 -14.65
C SER A 129 -25.02 -6.71 -14.79
N LYS A 130 -26.18 -6.06 -14.56
CA LYS A 130 -26.27 -4.60 -14.56
C LYS A 130 -25.38 -3.98 -13.47
N LEU A 131 -25.48 -4.49 -12.23
CA LEU A 131 -24.70 -3.96 -11.10
C LEU A 131 -23.18 -4.08 -11.32
N ALA A 132 -22.72 -5.25 -11.82
CA ALA A 132 -21.32 -5.45 -12.14
C ALA A 132 -20.84 -4.54 -13.29
N GLY A 133 -21.68 -4.36 -14.32
CA GLY A 133 -21.42 -3.45 -15.43
C GLY A 133 -21.39 -1.99 -14.99
N ASP A 134 -22.33 -1.56 -14.13
CA ASP A 134 -22.35 -0.21 -13.57
C ASP A 134 -21.10 0.07 -12.72
N ALA A 135 -20.68 -0.89 -11.91
CA ALA A 135 -19.44 -0.80 -11.14
C ALA A 135 -18.22 -0.60 -12.03
N ALA A 136 -18.13 -1.36 -13.12
CA ALA A 136 -17.04 -1.23 -14.10
C ALA A 136 -17.06 0.13 -14.79
N ARG A 137 -18.24 0.59 -15.27
CA ARG A 137 -18.40 1.89 -15.92
C ARG A 137 -18.08 3.05 -14.97
N TYR A 138 -18.49 2.93 -13.70
CA TYR A 138 -18.19 3.93 -12.68
C TYR A 138 -16.68 4.10 -12.48
N VAL A 139 -15.95 3.00 -12.26
CA VAL A 139 -14.49 3.02 -12.09
C VAL A 139 -13.80 3.53 -13.35
N LYS A 140 -14.27 3.09 -14.55
CA LYS A 140 -13.76 3.54 -15.85
C LYS A 140 -13.84 5.05 -16.00
N ARG A 141 -14.99 5.62 -15.67
CA ARG A 141 -15.21 7.08 -15.70
C ARG A 141 -14.34 7.82 -14.67
N SER A 142 -14.28 7.32 -13.43
CA SER A 142 -13.47 7.93 -12.35
C SER A 142 -11.98 8.00 -12.69
N LEU A 143 -11.50 7.14 -13.60
CA LEU A 143 -10.12 7.10 -14.06
C LEU A 143 -9.90 7.86 -15.39
N GLY A 144 -10.92 8.52 -15.92
CA GLY A 144 -10.81 9.23 -17.21
C GLY A 144 -10.47 8.31 -18.38
N VAL A 145 -10.82 7.02 -18.31
CA VAL A 145 -10.57 6.05 -19.38
C VAL A 145 -11.41 6.40 -20.60
N GLY A 146 -10.78 6.45 -21.76
CA GLY A 146 -11.44 6.77 -23.01
C GLY A 146 -12.52 5.73 -23.42
N PRO A 147 -13.47 6.09 -24.30
CA PRO A 147 -14.56 5.20 -24.68
C PRO A 147 -14.09 3.94 -25.43
N GLN A 148 -12.95 4.01 -26.11
CA GLN A 148 -12.34 2.90 -26.84
C GLN A 148 -11.29 2.15 -26.01
N ASP A 149 -10.92 2.68 -24.84
CA ASP A 149 -9.93 2.11 -23.96
C ASP A 149 -10.56 1.12 -22.99
N MET A 150 -9.75 0.33 -22.33
CA MET A 150 -10.17 -0.85 -21.58
C MET A 150 -10.00 -0.67 -20.09
N LEU A 151 -10.93 -1.23 -19.31
CA LEU A 151 -10.81 -1.43 -17.88
C LEU A 151 -10.94 -2.93 -17.55
N LEU A 152 -9.88 -3.54 -17.03
CA LEU A 152 -9.87 -4.94 -16.64
C LEU A 152 -9.74 -5.08 -15.14
N PHE A 153 -10.62 -5.86 -14.53
CA PHE A 153 -10.47 -6.27 -13.15
C PHE A 153 -9.58 -7.51 -13.07
N CYS A 154 -8.53 -7.42 -12.25
CA CYS A 154 -7.48 -8.43 -12.16
C CYS A 154 -7.37 -8.94 -10.73
N GLY A 155 -7.02 -10.18 -10.50
CA GLY A 155 -6.96 -10.85 -9.19
C GLY A 155 -6.43 -9.99 -8.03
N THR A 156 -5.14 -10.10 -7.68
CA THR A 156 -4.57 -9.49 -6.46
C THR A 156 -3.88 -8.14 -6.72
N GLY A 157 -4.65 -7.06 -6.75
CA GLY A 157 -4.12 -5.68 -6.83
C GLY A 157 -3.26 -5.41 -8.06
N CYS A 158 -2.39 -4.42 -7.99
CA CYS A 158 -1.47 -4.04 -9.08
C CYS A 158 -0.60 -5.20 -9.57
N THR A 159 -0.24 -6.14 -8.73
CA THR A 159 0.54 -7.32 -9.14
C THR A 159 -0.14 -8.09 -10.27
N ALA A 160 -1.45 -8.33 -10.13
CA ALA A 160 -2.24 -9.01 -11.16
C ALA A 160 -2.50 -8.10 -12.37
N ALA A 161 -2.68 -6.80 -12.16
CA ALA A 161 -2.87 -5.82 -13.24
C ALA A 161 -1.63 -5.71 -14.14
N ILE A 162 -0.44 -5.63 -13.57
CA ILE A 162 0.83 -5.60 -14.32
C ILE A 162 1.02 -6.92 -15.08
N LYS A 163 0.73 -8.05 -14.43
CA LYS A 163 0.79 -9.36 -15.10
C LYS A 163 -0.17 -9.46 -16.27
N ARG A 164 -1.40 -8.94 -16.12
CA ARG A 164 -2.38 -8.89 -17.19
C ARG A 164 -1.90 -8.03 -18.37
N LEU A 165 -1.29 -6.86 -18.12
CA LEU A 165 -0.71 -6.07 -19.18
C LEU A 165 0.37 -6.85 -19.94
N GLN A 166 1.25 -7.57 -19.25
CA GLN A 166 2.26 -8.41 -19.88
C GLN A 166 1.66 -9.53 -20.75
N GLU A 167 0.54 -10.11 -20.31
CA GLU A 167 -0.17 -11.16 -21.04
C GLU A 167 -0.78 -10.59 -22.33
N VAL A 168 -1.53 -9.49 -22.23
CA VAL A 168 -2.24 -8.91 -23.39
C VAL A 168 -1.31 -8.21 -24.39
N THR A 169 -0.09 -7.86 -23.98
CA THR A 169 0.96 -7.31 -24.86
C THR A 169 1.90 -8.38 -25.42
N GLY A 170 1.77 -9.63 -24.98
CA GLY A 170 2.61 -10.75 -25.43
C GLY A 170 4.00 -10.79 -24.79
N MET A 171 4.25 -10.06 -23.70
CA MET A 171 5.53 -10.08 -22.97
C MET A 171 5.59 -11.18 -21.90
N ALA A 172 4.45 -11.73 -21.49
CA ALA A 172 4.40 -12.78 -20.50
C ALA A 172 4.83 -14.14 -21.09
N VAL A 173 5.56 -14.91 -20.29
CA VAL A 173 5.97 -16.26 -20.65
C VAL A 173 5.98 -17.15 -19.39
N PRO A 174 5.59 -18.43 -19.48
CA PRO A 174 5.80 -19.37 -18.40
C PRO A 174 7.29 -19.45 -18.02
N PRO A 175 7.65 -19.39 -16.72
CA PRO A 175 9.05 -19.40 -16.30
C PRO A 175 9.87 -20.59 -16.84
N THR A 176 9.24 -21.76 -16.97
CA THR A 176 9.85 -22.98 -17.51
C THR A 176 10.20 -22.89 -18.98
N LEU A 177 9.55 -22.02 -19.75
CA LEU A 177 9.79 -21.83 -21.18
C LEU A 177 10.61 -20.58 -21.48
N ARG A 178 10.85 -19.72 -20.52
CA ARG A 178 11.48 -18.41 -20.72
C ARG A 178 12.84 -18.51 -21.43
N ALA A 179 13.70 -19.39 -20.98
CA ALA A 179 15.04 -19.55 -21.60
C ALA A 179 14.96 -20.00 -23.07
N VAL A 180 14.04 -20.92 -23.39
CA VAL A 180 13.83 -21.41 -24.75
C VAL A 180 13.29 -20.30 -25.65
N VAL A 181 12.26 -19.58 -25.18
CA VAL A 181 11.65 -18.50 -25.97
C VAL A 181 12.67 -17.35 -26.17
N LEU A 182 13.42 -16.96 -25.15
CA LEU A 182 14.46 -15.93 -25.28
C LEU A 182 15.58 -16.32 -26.25
N ALA A 183 15.90 -17.61 -26.36
CA ALA A 183 16.89 -18.07 -27.35
C ALA A 183 16.36 -17.98 -28.78
N ALA A 184 15.04 -18.15 -28.96
CA ALA A 184 14.38 -18.06 -30.27
C ALA A 184 13.99 -16.62 -30.66
N LEU A 185 13.82 -15.71 -29.68
CA LEU A 185 13.41 -14.32 -29.87
C LEU A 185 14.66 -13.41 -29.81
N PRO A 186 15.20 -12.96 -30.94
CA PRO A 186 16.40 -12.13 -30.95
C PRO A 186 16.16 -10.77 -30.28
N PRO A 187 17.18 -10.11 -29.74
CA PRO A 187 17.05 -8.85 -29.02
C PRO A 187 16.30 -7.74 -29.79
N PRO A 188 16.46 -7.57 -31.12
CA PRO A 188 15.69 -6.56 -31.88
C PRO A 188 14.17 -6.74 -31.84
N ASP A 189 13.67 -7.96 -31.62
CA ASP A 189 12.24 -8.27 -31.61
C ASP A 189 11.62 -8.17 -30.21
N ARG A 190 12.43 -7.89 -29.19
CA ARG A 190 11.96 -7.78 -27.80
C ARG A 190 11.52 -6.36 -27.48
N TRP A 191 10.50 -6.25 -26.65
CA TRP A 191 10.15 -4.98 -26.01
C TRP A 191 11.30 -4.45 -25.18
N VAL A 192 11.40 -3.12 -25.07
CA VAL A 192 12.23 -2.45 -24.07
C VAL A 192 11.32 -1.85 -23.01
N VAL A 193 11.55 -2.21 -21.74
CA VAL A 193 10.77 -1.72 -20.61
C VAL A 193 11.68 -0.91 -19.68
N PHE A 194 11.35 0.36 -19.50
CA PHE A 194 12.03 1.25 -18.56
C PHE A 194 11.32 1.21 -17.22
N VAL A 195 12.05 1.03 -16.13
CA VAL A 195 11.52 1.00 -14.76
C VAL A 195 12.26 1.99 -13.87
N GLY A 196 11.58 2.47 -12.84
CA GLY A 196 12.10 3.47 -11.93
C GLY A 196 13.01 2.90 -10.83
N PRO A 197 13.59 3.80 -10.04
CA PRO A 197 14.57 3.43 -9.02
C PRO A 197 13.94 2.93 -7.71
N TYR A 198 12.65 3.23 -7.46
CA TYR A 198 11.93 2.89 -6.23
C TYR A 198 10.68 2.02 -6.47
N GLU A 199 10.75 1.19 -7.51
CA GLU A 199 9.66 0.30 -7.86
C GLU A 199 9.35 -0.72 -6.76
N HIS A 200 8.06 -0.93 -6.52
CA HIS A 200 7.61 -2.09 -5.76
C HIS A 200 8.02 -3.37 -6.50
N HIS A 201 8.30 -4.46 -5.78
CA HIS A 201 8.67 -5.75 -6.38
C HIS A 201 7.70 -6.21 -7.48
N SER A 202 6.41 -5.87 -7.39
CA SER A 202 5.42 -6.20 -8.42
C SER A 202 5.70 -5.51 -9.76
N ASN A 203 6.17 -4.25 -9.71
CA ASN A 203 6.50 -3.48 -10.92
C ASN A 203 7.98 -3.59 -11.33
N LEU A 204 8.75 -4.43 -10.69
CA LEU A 204 10.14 -4.70 -11.05
C LEU A 204 10.35 -6.15 -11.47
N LEU A 205 10.00 -7.10 -10.56
CA LEU A 205 10.33 -8.51 -10.78
C LEU A 205 9.57 -9.09 -11.95
N SER A 206 8.31 -8.73 -12.15
CA SER A 206 7.51 -9.22 -13.27
C SER A 206 8.10 -8.80 -14.62
N TRP A 207 8.67 -7.60 -14.73
CA TRP A 207 9.36 -7.16 -15.95
C TRP A 207 10.69 -7.87 -16.15
N ARG A 208 11.52 -8.00 -15.10
CA ARG A 208 12.79 -8.75 -15.15
C ARG A 208 12.60 -10.21 -15.58
N GLU A 209 11.45 -10.81 -15.23
CA GLU A 209 11.11 -12.20 -15.59
C GLU A 209 10.27 -12.30 -16.87
N SER A 210 9.97 -11.20 -17.54
CA SER A 210 9.27 -11.17 -18.84
C SER A 210 10.22 -11.47 -20.01
N LEU A 211 9.71 -11.36 -21.24
CA LEU A 211 10.50 -11.44 -22.48
C LEU A 211 11.16 -10.11 -22.85
N ALA A 212 10.88 -9.03 -22.13
CA ALA A 212 11.41 -7.70 -22.43
C ALA A 212 12.89 -7.56 -21.99
N GLU A 213 13.57 -6.63 -22.64
CA GLU A 213 14.80 -6.02 -22.11
C GLU A 213 14.40 -4.97 -21.08
N VAL A 214 14.95 -5.04 -19.87
CA VAL A 214 14.62 -4.10 -18.79
C VAL A 214 15.76 -3.12 -18.59
N VAL A 215 15.43 -1.83 -18.60
CA VAL A 215 16.35 -0.72 -18.35
C VAL A 215 15.92 -0.02 -17.06
N GLU A 216 16.79 -0.04 -16.05
CA GLU A 216 16.54 0.61 -14.79
C GLU A 216 17.09 2.04 -14.80
N ILE A 217 16.21 3.02 -14.59
CA ILE A 217 16.57 4.44 -14.53
C ILE A 217 16.97 4.81 -13.11
N GLY A 218 17.98 5.64 -12.97
CA GLY A 218 18.53 6.07 -11.71
C GLY A 218 17.72 7.14 -10.98
N LEU A 219 18.26 7.56 -9.83
CA LEU A 219 17.78 8.71 -9.05
C LEU A 219 18.65 9.93 -9.32
N ARG A 220 18.04 11.09 -9.30
CA ARG A 220 18.70 12.38 -9.11
C ARG A 220 19.17 12.54 -7.64
N VAL A 221 19.95 13.57 -7.39
CA VAL A 221 20.43 13.92 -6.03
C VAL A 221 19.26 14.19 -5.07
N ASP A 222 18.18 14.79 -5.57
CA ASP A 222 16.95 15.07 -4.81
C ASP A 222 16.07 13.82 -4.53
N GLY A 223 16.53 12.64 -4.90
CA GLY A 223 15.83 11.37 -4.68
C GLY A 223 14.68 11.09 -5.64
N LEU A 224 14.45 11.94 -6.65
CA LEU A 224 13.45 11.74 -7.69
C LEU A 224 14.02 10.97 -8.89
N LEU A 225 13.13 10.51 -9.76
CA LEU A 225 13.49 9.86 -11.02
C LEU A 225 14.34 10.78 -11.91
N ASP A 226 15.43 10.26 -12.44
CA ASP A 226 16.29 11.01 -13.36
C ASP A 226 15.68 11.05 -14.79
N LEU A 227 14.92 12.12 -15.07
CA LEU A 227 14.30 12.32 -16.38
C LEU A 227 15.32 12.50 -17.50
N ALA A 228 16.47 13.11 -17.23
CA ALA A 228 17.50 13.29 -18.25
C ALA A 228 18.13 11.94 -18.62
N ALA A 229 18.37 11.09 -17.64
CA ALA A 229 18.83 9.72 -17.90
C ALA A 229 17.78 8.90 -18.66
N LEU A 230 16.48 9.04 -18.31
CA LEU A 230 15.40 8.38 -19.06
C LEU A 230 15.38 8.84 -20.53
N GLU A 231 15.46 10.14 -20.78
CA GLU A 231 15.45 10.69 -22.14
C GLU A 231 16.66 10.22 -22.96
N ALA A 232 17.84 10.18 -22.36
CA ALA A 232 19.04 9.67 -22.99
C ALA A 232 18.91 8.17 -23.38
N GLU A 233 18.38 7.35 -22.48
CA GLU A 233 18.17 5.92 -22.72
C GLU A 233 17.09 5.65 -23.79
N LEU A 234 16.03 6.47 -23.84
CA LEU A 234 15.00 6.43 -24.87
C LEU A 234 15.57 6.83 -26.24
N ALA A 235 16.29 7.95 -26.31
CA ALA A 235 16.91 8.45 -27.54
C ALA A 235 17.90 7.43 -28.14
N ALA A 236 18.66 6.75 -27.31
CA ALA A 236 19.61 5.72 -27.75
C ALA A 236 18.92 4.49 -28.38
N ARG A 237 17.69 4.18 -27.97
CA ARG A 237 16.94 2.98 -28.43
C ARG A 237 15.89 3.26 -29.49
N ALA A 238 15.36 4.48 -29.57
CA ALA A 238 14.34 4.86 -30.55
C ALA A 238 14.72 4.50 -32.00
N PRO A 239 15.99 4.66 -32.47
CA PRO A 239 16.37 4.29 -33.82
C PRO A 239 16.23 2.79 -34.13
N SER A 240 16.12 1.92 -33.11
CA SER A 240 15.95 0.48 -33.35
C SER A 240 14.54 0.10 -33.81
N GLY A 241 13.54 0.99 -33.69
CA GLY A 241 12.15 0.71 -34.03
C GLY A 241 11.47 -0.29 -33.11
N ARG A 242 12.12 -0.71 -32.02
CA ARG A 242 11.57 -1.65 -31.04
C ARG A 242 10.42 -1.01 -30.25
N PRO A 243 9.38 -1.76 -29.89
CA PRO A 243 8.36 -1.23 -29.00
C PRO A 243 8.95 -0.94 -27.61
N MET A 244 8.68 0.25 -27.10
CA MET A 244 9.19 0.75 -25.82
C MET A 244 8.04 1.06 -24.87
N LEU A 245 8.24 0.81 -23.57
CA LEU A 245 7.26 1.05 -22.53
C LEU A 245 7.97 1.52 -21.24
N GLY A 246 7.51 2.61 -20.65
CA GLY A 246 7.88 3.00 -19.30
C GLY A 246 6.87 2.45 -18.30
N ALA A 247 7.33 1.79 -17.23
CA ALA A 247 6.51 1.30 -16.13
C ALA A 247 7.05 1.86 -14.80
N PHE A 248 6.48 2.99 -14.37
CA PHE A 248 7.00 3.76 -13.24
C PHE A 248 6.01 3.83 -12.08
N SER A 249 6.50 3.80 -10.85
CA SER A 249 5.69 4.10 -9.67
C SER A 249 5.35 5.58 -9.60
N ALA A 250 4.06 5.91 -9.53
CA ALA A 250 3.60 7.29 -9.32
C ALA A 250 4.00 7.84 -7.95
N CYS A 251 4.15 6.95 -6.97
CA CYS A 251 4.59 7.33 -5.62
C CYS A 251 5.37 6.20 -4.96
N SER A 252 6.49 6.54 -4.33
CA SER A 252 7.26 5.59 -3.53
C SER A 252 6.47 5.14 -2.29
N ASN A 253 6.26 3.84 -2.16
CA ASN A 253 5.66 3.25 -0.95
C ASN A 253 6.61 3.24 0.26
N VAL A 254 7.82 3.73 0.10
CA VAL A 254 8.85 3.82 1.15
C VAL A 254 8.97 5.25 1.69
N THR A 255 9.20 6.20 0.81
CA THR A 255 9.46 7.60 1.18
C THR A 255 8.24 8.51 1.03
N GLY A 256 7.20 8.03 0.34
CA GLY A 256 6.05 8.84 -0.03
C GLY A 256 6.32 9.84 -1.17
N LEU A 257 7.55 9.91 -1.70
CA LEU A 257 7.90 10.81 -2.81
C LEU A 257 7.01 10.53 -4.02
N ARG A 258 6.42 11.58 -4.59
CA ARG A 258 5.58 11.52 -5.79
C ARG A 258 6.43 11.77 -7.02
N THR A 259 6.22 10.96 -8.04
CA THR A 259 6.78 11.16 -9.38
C THR A 259 5.92 12.16 -10.14
N ASP A 260 6.54 13.09 -10.87
CA ASP A 260 5.82 13.86 -11.87
C ASP A 260 5.48 12.96 -13.08
N THR A 261 4.36 12.27 -12.96
CA THR A 261 3.93 11.27 -13.96
C THR A 261 3.61 11.89 -15.30
N ARG A 262 3.17 13.18 -15.31
CA ARG A 262 2.88 13.91 -16.56
C ARG A 262 4.15 14.25 -17.32
N ALA A 263 5.16 14.75 -16.64
CA ALA A 263 6.46 14.99 -17.26
C ALA A 263 7.10 13.71 -17.78
N VAL A 264 7.00 12.60 -17.02
CA VAL A 264 7.48 11.28 -17.46
C VAL A 264 6.72 10.80 -18.71
N ALA A 265 5.39 10.92 -18.74
CA ALA A 265 4.56 10.53 -19.86
C ALA A 265 4.93 11.32 -21.13
N ALA A 266 5.05 12.64 -21.03
CA ALA A 266 5.45 13.49 -22.14
C ALA A 266 6.85 13.12 -22.70
N VAL A 267 7.81 12.78 -21.82
CA VAL A 267 9.13 12.29 -22.26
C VAL A 267 9.02 10.97 -23.02
N LEU A 268 8.24 10.01 -22.49
CA LEU A 268 8.04 8.71 -23.13
C LEU A 268 7.40 8.85 -24.51
N HIS A 269 6.32 9.63 -24.61
CA HIS A 269 5.58 9.81 -25.86
C HIS A 269 6.41 10.52 -26.94
N ARG A 270 7.24 11.50 -26.58
CA ARG A 270 8.15 12.14 -27.55
C ARG A 270 9.08 11.15 -28.24
N HIS A 271 9.38 10.03 -27.61
CA HIS A 271 10.21 8.96 -28.15
C HIS A 271 9.41 7.75 -28.64
N GLY A 272 8.08 7.85 -28.74
CA GLY A 272 7.20 6.78 -29.21
C GLY A 272 7.07 5.60 -28.22
N ALA A 273 7.37 5.81 -26.94
CA ALA A 273 7.23 4.82 -25.88
C ALA A 273 5.86 4.96 -25.19
N TYR A 274 5.31 3.83 -24.71
CA TYR A 274 4.08 3.82 -23.93
C TYR A 274 4.33 4.25 -22.49
N ALA A 275 3.41 5.03 -21.91
CA ALA A 275 3.48 5.57 -20.54
C ALA A 275 2.55 4.80 -19.60
N CYS A 276 3.13 3.93 -18.75
CA CYS A 276 2.39 3.10 -17.81
C CYS A 276 2.81 3.41 -16.36
N PHE A 277 1.83 3.51 -15.44
CA PHE A 277 2.11 3.93 -14.06
C PHE A 277 1.46 3.03 -13.02
N ASP A 278 2.25 2.69 -11.98
CA ASP A 278 1.78 2.03 -10.76
C ASP A 278 1.32 3.08 -9.74
N PHE A 279 0.02 3.24 -9.62
CA PHE A 279 -0.64 4.13 -8.66
C PHE A 279 -1.05 3.44 -7.37
N ALA A 280 -0.57 2.23 -7.08
CA ALA A 280 -0.98 1.47 -5.89
C ALA A 280 -0.78 2.24 -4.58
N CYS A 281 0.24 3.08 -4.48
CA CYS A 281 0.54 3.85 -3.28
C CYS A 281 -0.32 5.11 -3.17
N SER A 282 -0.49 5.83 -4.26
CA SER A 282 -1.05 7.19 -4.26
C SER A 282 -2.50 7.29 -4.71
N ALA A 283 -3.03 6.34 -5.46
CA ALA A 283 -4.43 6.40 -5.93
C ALA A 283 -5.51 6.58 -4.83
N PRO A 284 -5.33 6.09 -3.58
CA PRO A 284 -6.26 6.40 -2.50
C PRO A 284 -6.30 7.89 -2.13
N TYR A 285 -5.28 8.68 -2.48
CA TYR A 285 -5.00 10.02 -1.96
C TYR A 285 -4.96 11.11 -3.03
N GLU A 286 -4.84 10.75 -4.31
CA GLU A 286 -4.77 11.70 -5.43
C GLU A 286 -5.67 11.28 -6.57
N ARG A 287 -6.01 12.24 -7.43
CA ARG A 287 -6.75 11.96 -8.65
C ARG A 287 -5.87 11.17 -9.62
N VAL A 288 -6.43 10.13 -10.20
CA VAL A 288 -5.86 9.40 -11.32
C VAL A 288 -6.75 9.64 -12.53
N ASP A 289 -6.22 10.28 -13.56
CA ASP A 289 -6.95 10.55 -14.81
C ASP A 289 -6.03 10.16 -15.97
N MET A 290 -6.46 9.23 -16.82
CA MET A 290 -5.67 8.75 -17.94
C MET A 290 -5.57 9.77 -19.07
N ARG A 291 -6.52 10.72 -19.15
CA ARG A 291 -6.53 11.74 -20.22
C ARG A 291 -5.36 12.72 -20.07
N PRO A 292 -4.91 13.34 -21.16
CA PRO A 292 -3.97 14.44 -21.07
C PRO A 292 -4.45 15.58 -20.17
N SER A 293 -3.51 16.36 -19.62
CA SER A 293 -3.81 17.42 -18.64
C SER A 293 -4.55 18.63 -19.23
N GLY A 294 -4.57 18.80 -20.57
CA GLY A 294 -5.22 19.92 -21.23
C GLY A 294 -5.18 19.83 -22.76
N ASP A 295 -5.66 20.89 -23.41
CA ASP A 295 -5.68 21.03 -24.88
C ASP A 295 -4.30 21.44 -25.46
N GLY A 296 -3.22 21.31 -24.69
CA GLY A 296 -1.87 21.69 -25.11
C GLY A 296 -1.21 20.68 -26.05
N ASP A 297 -0.10 21.10 -26.68
CA ASP A 297 0.66 20.27 -27.62
C ASP A 297 1.40 19.08 -26.95
N ALA A 298 1.43 19.01 -25.62
CA ALA A 298 2.10 17.94 -24.88
C ALA A 298 1.17 16.74 -24.69
N ASP A 299 1.49 15.61 -25.32
CA ASP A 299 0.84 14.34 -25.06
C ASP A 299 1.37 13.76 -23.73
N ASP A 300 0.72 14.12 -22.63
CA ASP A 300 1.06 13.71 -21.24
C ASP A 300 0.05 12.71 -20.65
N GLY A 301 -0.85 12.15 -21.49
CA GLY A 301 -1.80 11.11 -21.11
C GLY A 301 -1.12 9.81 -20.69
N TYR A 302 -1.87 8.91 -20.07
CA TYR A 302 -1.34 7.60 -19.68
C TYR A 302 -1.84 6.51 -20.62
N ASP A 303 -0.96 5.57 -20.99
CA ASP A 303 -1.33 4.39 -21.76
C ASP A 303 -1.85 3.25 -20.88
N ALA A 304 -1.36 3.14 -19.65
CA ALA A 304 -1.93 2.23 -18.67
C ALA A 304 -1.72 2.74 -17.23
N VAL A 305 -2.68 2.42 -16.38
CA VAL A 305 -2.56 2.62 -14.93
C VAL A 305 -2.90 1.33 -14.20
N PHE A 306 -2.12 1.05 -13.16
CA PHE A 306 -2.30 -0.11 -12.30
C PHE A 306 -2.74 0.36 -10.91
N LEU A 307 -3.85 -0.21 -10.40
CA LEU A 307 -4.41 0.19 -9.13
C LEU A 307 -4.66 -1.01 -8.21
N SER A 308 -4.60 -0.71 -6.92
CA SER A 308 -4.91 -1.64 -5.83
C SER A 308 -6.05 -1.06 -4.99
N PRO A 309 -7.32 -1.20 -5.40
CA PRO A 309 -8.44 -0.58 -4.68
C PRO A 309 -8.58 -1.06 -3.23
N HIS A 310 -8.02 -2.23 -2.86
CA HIS A 310 -7.95 -2.68 -1.47
C HIS A 310 -7.16 -1.74 -0.54
N LYS A 311 -6.40 -0.77 -1.08
CA LYS A 311 -5.71 0.26 -0.32
C LYS A 311 -6.56 1.52 -0.08
N PHE A 312 -7.66 1.67 -0.81
CA PHE A 312 -8.64 2.72 -0.56
C PHE A 312 -9.40 2.45 0.74
N LEU A 313 -9.89 3.50 1.37
CA LEU A 313 -10.82 3.37 2.47
C LEU A 313 -12.12 2.72 1.97
N GLY A 314 -12.58 1.67 2.63
CA GLY A 314 -13.70 0.84 2.19
C GLY A 314 -13.35 -0.18 1.10
N GLY A 315 -12.09 -0.23 0.65
CA GLY A 315 -11.64 -1.07 -0.45
C GLY A 315 -11.14 -2.49 -0.15
N PRO A 316 -10.85 -2.91 1.10
CA PRO A 316 -10.43 -4.29 1.34
C PRO A 316 -11.38 -5.31 0.73
N GLY A 317 -10.83 -6.32 0.04
CA GLY A 317 -11.59 -7.31 -0.73
C GLY A 317 -11.70 -7.00 -2.23
N SER A 318 -11.44 -5.77 -2.66
CA SER A 318 -11.49 -5.39 -4.08
C SER A 318 -10.38 -6.05 -4.91
N PRO A 319 -10.64 -6.34 -6.21
CA PRO A 319 -9.62 -6.84 -7.13
C PRO A 319 -8.65 -5.73 -7.52
N GLY A 320 -7.56 -6.10 -8.20
CA GLY A 320 -6.73 -5.14 -8.92
C GLY A 320 -7.45 -4.55 -10.11
N VAL A 321 -7.02 -3.39 -10.55
CA VAL A 321 -7.55 -2.70 -11.73
C VAL A 321 -6.41 -2.37 -12.68
N LEU A 322 -6.59 -2.77 -13.96
CA LEU A 322 -5.83 -2.34 -15.11
C LEU A 322 -6.73 -1.48 -15.97
N ALA A 323 -6.45 -0.19 -16.08
CA ALA A 323 -7.02 0.64 -17.13
C ALA A 323 -5.95 0.88 -18.18
N MET A 324 -6.26 0.68 -19.46
CA MET A 324 -5.26 0.72 -20.52
C MET A 324 -5.83 1.20 -21.86
N ALA A 325 -4.98 1.87 -22.62
CA ALA A 325 -5.26 2.27 -24.00
C ALA A 325 -5.41 1.03 -24.89
N SER A 326 -6.41 1.05 -25.76
CA SER A 326 -6.72 -0.06 -26.70
C SER A 326 -5.54 -0.43 -27.60
N ARG A 327 -4.62 0.49 -27.86
CA ARG A 327 -3.38 0.28 -28.65
C ARG A 327 -2.38 -0.69 -28.01
N LEU A 328 -2.51 -0.95 -26.69
CA LEU A 328 -1.69 -1.93 -25.98
C LEU A 328 -2.25 -3.37 -26.06
N TYR A 329 -3.51 -3.53 -26.44
CA TYR A 329 -4.13 -4.86 -26.56
C TYR A 329 -3.73 -5.56 -27.85
N ARG A 330 -2.87 -6.56 -27.75
CA ARG A 330 -2.27 -7.27 -28.91
C ARG A 330 -2.93 -8.61 -29.23
N LEU A 331 -3.95 -9.01 -28.47
CA LEU A 331 -4.60 -10.30 -28.66
C LEU A 331 -5.83 -10.26 -29.58
N ARG A 332 -6.04 -9.17 -30.34
CA ARG A 332 -7.11 -9.11 -31.33
C ARG A 332 -6.88 -10.20 -32.40
N GLY A 333 -7.91 -11.03 -32.65
CA GLY A 333 -7.82 -12.12 -33.61
C GLY A 333 -7.13 -13.40 -33.12
N THR A 334 -6.69 -13.45 -31.85
CA THR A 334 -6.15 -14.67 -31.22
C THR A 334 -7.01 -15.09 -30.04
N ALA A 335 -6.66 -16.12 -29.29
CA ALA A 335 -7.28 -16.42 -28.01
C ALA A 335 -7.01 -15.30 -26.97
N PRO A 336 -7.92 -15.05 -26.01
CA PRO A 336 -7.65 -14.12 -24.92
C PRO A 336 -6.51 -14.62 -24.02
N SER A 337 -6.05 -13.76 -23.08
CA SER A 337 -5.01 -14.14 -22.12
C SER A 337 -5.41 -15.31 -21.23
N THR A 338 -6.72 -15.46 -20.97
CA THR A 338 -7.31 -16.57 -20.23
C THR A 338 -8.57 -17.02 -20.96
N CYS A 339 -8.59 -18.28 -21.41
CA CYS A 339 -9.75 -18.87 -22.06
C CYS A 339 -10.71 -19.46 -21.00
N GLY A 340 -12.02 -19.25 -21.18
CA GLY A 340 -13.02 -19.79 -20.28
C GLY A 340 -14.45 -19.43 -20.66
N GLY A 341 -15.41 -19.79 -19.84
CA GLY A 341 -16.80 -19.37 -20.00
C GLY A 341 -16.92 -17.84 -19.99
N GLY A 342 -17.85 -17.28 -20.72
CA GLY A 342 -18.06 -15.83 -20.85
C GLY A 342 -17.20 -15.14 -21.89
N THR A 343 -16.13 -15.78 -22.41
CA THR A 343 -15.20 -15.18 -23.37
C THR A 343 -15.49 -15.52 -24.83
N VAL A 344 -16.54 -16.31 -25.08
CA VAL A 344 -16.85 -16.90 -26.36
C VAL A 344 -18.31 -16.71 -26.75
N HIS A 345 -18.58 -16.48 -28.02
CA HIS A 345 -19.92 -16.52 -28.60
C HIS A 345 -20.30 -17.95 -29.02
N TYR A 346 -19.30 -18.76 -29.43
CA TYR A 346 -19.55 -20.10 -29.92
C TYR A 346 -18.33 -21.01 -29.74
N VAL A 347 -18.58 -22.26 -29.36
CA VAL A 347 -17.59 -23.34 -29.32
C VAL A 347 -18.23 -24.60 -29.88
N SER A 348 -17.59 -25.23 -30.86
CA SER A 348 -18.06 -26.49 -31.44
C SER A 348 -17.34 -27.72 -30.87
N ALA A 349 -17.99 -28.88 -30.97
CA ALA A 349 -17.33 -30.16 -30.69
C ALA A 349 -16.25 -30.52 -31.73
N TYR A 350 -16.14 -29.76 -32.79
CA TYR A 350 -15.26 -30.04 -33.95
C TYR A 350 -14.03 -29.12 -33.98
N GLY A 351 -13.83 -28.32 -32.96
CA GLY A 351 -12.64 -27.50 -32.80
C GLY A 351 -12.82 -26.00 -33.16
N ASP A 352 -14.01 -25.59 -33.65
CA ASP A 352 -14.25 -24.18 -33.97
C ASP A 352 -14.55 -23.38 -32.70
N THR A 353 -13.95 -22.20 -32.59
CA THR A 353 -14.19 -21.28 -31.48
C THR A 353 -14.33 -19.84 -32.03
N VAL A 354 -15.37 -19.13 -31.56
CA VAL A 354 -15.60 -17.72 -31.85
C VAL A 354 -15.56 -16.96 -30.52
N TYR A 355 -14.49 -16.20 -30.32
CA TYR A 355 -14.34 -15.37 -29.11
C TYR A 355 -15.16 -14.08 -29.21
N CYS A 356 -15.53 -13.51 -28.06
CA CYS A 356 -16.17 -12.20 -28.00
C CYS A 356 -15.33 -11.14 -28.66
N GLU A 357 -15.96 -10.18 -29.37
CA GLU A 357 -15.28 -9.08 -30.01
C GLU A 357 -14.87 -7.99 -29.03
N ASP A 358 -15.74 -7.70 -28.05
CA ASP A 358 -15.42 -6.77 -26.96
C ASP A 358 -14.26 -7.30 -26.13
N ALA A 359 -13.23 -6.48 -25.96
CA ALA A 359 -12.01 -6.90 -25.32
C ALA A 359 -12.15 -7.00 -23.79
N GLU A 360 -13.04 -6.23 -23.16
CA GLU A 360 -13.31 -6.31 -21.73
C GLU A 360 -14.06 -7.61 -21.40
N GLU A 361 -15.07 -7.97 -22.18
CA GLU A 361 -15.77 -9.26 -22.06
C GLU A 361 -14.84 -10.45 -22.34
N ARG A 362 -14.03 -10.32 -23.39
CA ARG A 362 -13.08 -11.34 -23.82
C ARG A 362 -12.02 -11.65 -22.78
N GLU A 363 -11.62 -10.68 -21.95
CA GLU A 363 -10.61 -10.84 -20.90
C GLU A 363 -11.20 -11.12 -19.51
N ASP A 364 -12.53 -11.22 -19.37
CA ASP A 364 -13.24 -11.47 -18.10
C ASP A 364 -13.71 -12.94 -18.00
N ALA A 365 -12.77 -13.88 -18.14
CA ALA A 365 -13.02 -15.31 -18.19
C ALA A 365 -13.59 -15.89 -16.88
N GLY A 366 -14.63 -16.73 -17.01
CA GLY A 366 -15.31 -17.38 -15.89
C GLY A 366 -16.32 -16.46 -15.19
N THR A 367 -16.81 -16.88 -14.02
CA THR A 367 -17.63 -15.98 -13.19
C THR A 367 -16.76 -14.88 -12.62
N PRO A 368 -16.99 -13.62 -12.99
CA PRO A 368 -16.13 -12.53 -12.54
C PRO A 368 -16.26 -12.28 -11.04
N ALA A 369 -15.33 -11.52 -10.48
CA ALA A 369 -15.32 -11.13 -9.08
C ALA A 369 -16.41 -10.05 -8.81
N ILE A 370 -17.69 -10.43 -8.91
CA ILE A 370 -18.86 -9.53 -8.94
C ILE A 370 -18.92 -8.62 -7.72
N ILE A 371 -18.96 -9.21 -6.51
CA ILE A 371 -19.05 -8.47 -5.26
C ILE A 371 -17.83 -7.55 -5.10
N GLN A 372 -16.67 -8.04 -5.46
CA GLN A 372 -15.41 -7.31 -5.35
C GLN A 372 -15.33 -6.13 -6.33
N LYS A 373 -15.92 -6.23 -7.55
CA LYS A 373 -16.07 -5.12 -8.49
C LYS A 373 -16.94 -4.02 -7.87
N VAL A 374 -18.05 -4.40 -7.23
CA VAL A 374 -18.95 -3.47 -6.52
C VAL A 374 -18.22 -2.80 -5.35
N GLN A 375 -17.46 -3.55 -4.54
CA GLN A 375 -16.64 -2.98 -3.46
C GLN A 375 -15.60 -1.98 -3.99
N ALA A 376 -14.97 -2.27 -5.13
CA ALA A 376 -14.06 -1.33 -5.77
C ALA A 376 -14.78 -0.02 -6.14
N ALA A 377 -15.93 -0.10 -6.81
CA ALA A 377 -16.72 1.08 -7.17
C ALA A 377 -17.16 1.89 -5.94
N LEU A 378 -17.60 1.24 -4.87
CA LEU A 378 -17.95 1.90 -3.61
C LEU A 378 -16.74 2.62 -2.98
N ALA A 379 -15.55 2.03 -3.02
CA ALA A 379 -14.33 2.66 -2.52
C ALA A 379 -13.96 3.92 -3.33
N PHE A 380 -14.10 3.88 -4.66
CA PHE A 380 -13.96 5.07 -5.51
C PHE A 380 -15.02 6.12 -5.18
N ARG A 381 -16.28 5.71 -4.97
CA ARG A 381 -17.38 6.63 -4.60
C ARG A 381 -17.12 7.31 -3.26
N VAL A 382 -16.63 6.58 -2.26
CA VAL A 382 -16.25 7.16 -0.96
C VAL A 382 -15.16 8.23 -1.15
N LYS A 383 -14.13 7.94 -1.95
CA LYS A 383 -13.06 8.90 -2.24
C LYS A 383 -13.60 10.17 -2.92
N GLU A 384 -14.42 10.02 -3.96
CA GLU A 384 -15.04 11.16 -4.67
C GLU A 384 -15.95 11.99 -3.75
N TRP A 385 -16.73 11.31 -2.88
CA TRP A 385 -17.59 12.00 -1.92
C TRP A 385 -16.81 12.85 -0.90
N VAL A 386 -15.66 12.36 -0.42
CA VAL A 386 -14.76 13.16 0.42
C VAL A 386 -14.26 14.38 -0.34
N GLY A 387 -13.90 14.19 -1.59
CA GLY A 387 -13.37 15.23 -2.48
C GLY A 387 -11.85 15.40 -2.40
N GLU A 388 -11.26 15.68 -3.55
CA GLU A 388 -9.81 15.80 -3.72
C GLU A 388 -9.21 16.89 -2.84
N ALA A 389 -9.81 18.07 -2.81
CA ALA A 389 -9.31 19.20 -2.02
C ALA A 389 -9.26 18.89 -0.52
N CYS A 390 -10.28 18.19 0.01
CA CYS A 390 -10.30 17.76 1.41
C CYS A 390 -9.19 16.74 1.70
N ILE A 391 -9.01 15.75 0.83
CA ILE A 391 -7.97 14.74 0.97
C ILE A 391 -6.59 15.42 0.95
N GLU A 392 -6.32 16.26 -0.03
CA GLU A 392 -5.03 16.96 -0.19
C GLU A 392 -4.71 17.86 1.01
N ALA A 393 -5.67 18.62 1.49
CA ALA A 393 -5.51 19.46 2.67
C ALA A 393 -5.17 18.63 3.92
N GLN A 394 -5.84 17.48 4.13
CA GLN A 394 -5.56 16.60 5.26
C GLN A 394 -4.19 15.90 5.14
N GLU A 395 -3.82 15.42 3.95
CA GLU A 395 -2.50 14.84 3.71
C GLU A 395 -1.38 15.87 3.98
N ALA A 396 -1.56 17.11 3.53
CA ALA A 396 -0.62 18.21 3.80
C ALA A 396 -0.52 18.51 5.32
N ARG A 397 -1.64 18.53 6.05
CA ARG A 397 -1.66 18.71 7.51
C ARG A 397 -0.91 17.58 8.23
N MET A 398 -1.14 16.32 7.84
CA MET A 398 -0.49 15.15 8.42
C MET A 398 1.02 15.16 8.15
N LEU A 399 1.42 15.49 6.92
CA LEU A 399 2.83 15.61 6.55
C LEU A 399 3.54 16.73 7.33
N ALA A 400 2.92 17.91 7.38
CA ALA A 400 3.47 19.06 8.13
C ALA A 400 3.62 18.76 9.62
N LEU A 401 2.64 18.05 10.22
CA LEU A 401 2.74 17.59 11.62
C LEU A 401 3.92 16.64 11.79
N ALA A 402 4.03 15.63 10.93
CA ALA A 402 5.06 14.60 11.01
C ALA A 402 6.48 15.20 10.87
N LEU A 403 6.69 16.05 9.86
CA LEU A 403 7.99 16.71 9.63
C LEU A 403 8.36 17.65 10.77
N ARG A 404 7.40 18.44 11.29
CA ARG A 404 7.65 19.30 12.47
C ARG A 404 8.08 18.47 13.68
N ARG A 405 7.38 17.38 14.00
CA ARG A 405 7.68 16.55 15.17
C ARG A 405 9.06 15.91 15.07
N VAL A 406 9.43 15.40 13.89
CA VAL A 406 10.75 14.81 13.67
C VAL A 406 11.86 15.85 13.73
N ARG A 407 11.68 17.04 13.12
CA ARG A 407 12.68 18.12 13.11
C ARG A 407 12.80 18.80 14.47
N ALA A 408 11.69 19.20 15.09
CA ALA A 408 11.69 19.87 16.39
C ALA A 408 12.16 18.95 17.51
N GLY A 409 11.88 17.67 17.42
CA GLY A 409 12.31 16.66 18.40
C GLY A 409 13.80 16.36 18.37
N ALA A 410 14.49 16.69 17.28
CA ALA A 410 15.92 16.48 17.02
C ALA A 410 16.48 15.22 17.73
N ASN A 411 15.71 14.10 17.72
CA ASN A 411 16.15 12.88 18.39
C ASN A 411 17.32 12.28 17.62
N PRO A 412 18.54 12.30 18.14
CA PRO A 412 19.73 11.87 17.42
C PRO A 412 19.71 10.36 17.10
N ASN A 413 18.75 9.63 17.66
CA ASN A 413 18.59 8.21 17.43
C ASN A 413 17.57 7.88 16.33
N LEU A 414 16.80 8.87 15.83
CA LEU A 414 15.80 8.69 14.80
C LEU A 414 16.27 9.29 13.48
N ARG A 415 16.34 8.47 12.43
CA ARG A 415 16.65 8.94 11.08
C ARG A 415 15.52 8.54 10.13
N LEU A 416 14.93 9.53 9.48
CA LEU A 416 14.00 9.29 8.37
C LEU A 416 14.76 8.86 7.11
N LEU A 417 14.16 7.95 6.33
CA LEU A 417 14.63 7.58 5.01
C LEU A 417 13.85 8.43 3.99
N GLN A 418 14.40 9.58 3.62
CA GLN A 418 13.68 10.56 2.81
C GLN A 418 13.98 10.50 1.31
N GLY A 419 15.06 9.85 0.91
CA GLY A 419 15.46 9.72 -0.50
C GLY A 419 16.10 10.96 -1.12
N ALA A 420 16.08 12.10 -0.41
CA ALA A 420 16.74 13.37 -0.76
C ALA A 420 17.54 13.87 0.43
N ASP A 421 18.46 14.80 0.22
CA ASP A 421 19.16 15.49 1.30
C ASP A 421 18.16 16.13 2.26
N ASP A 422 18.45 16.05 3.56
CA ASP A 422 17.51 16.32 4.67
C ASP A 422 16.84 17.72 4.67
N ASP A 423 17.32 18.64 3.84
CA ASP A 423 16.85 20.03 3.80
C ASP A 423 15.79 20.34 2.72
N ASP A 424 15.60 19.48 1.71
CA ASP A 424 14.61 19.76 0.67
C ASP A 424 13.20 19.21 1.04
N ALA A 425 12.49 20.03 1.85
CA ALA A 425 11.09 19.80 2.18
C ALA A 425 10.13 20.09 1.01
N SER A 426 10.66 20.54 -0.15
CA SER A 426 9.85 21.00 -1.29
C SER A 426 9.33 19.86 -2.17
N ALA A 427 9.95 18.69 -2.15
CA ALA A 427 9.52 17.58 -2.97
C ALA A 427 8.12 17.06 -2.56
N PRO A 428 7.16 16.97 -3.49
CA PRO A 428 5.80 16.53 -3.19
C PRO A 428 5.80 15.09 -2.68
N ARG A 429 5.17 14.87 -1.52
CA ARG A 429 5.13 13.53 -0.89
C ARG A 429 3.87 13.29 -0.07
N LEU A 430 3.53 12.02 0.08
CA LEU A 430 2.52 11.54 1.02
C LEU A 430 3.10 11.42 2.44
N PRO A 431 2.29 11.44 3.51
CA PRO A 431 2.73 11.26 4.89
C PRO A 431 3.08 9.79 5.19
N VAL A 432 4.05 9.26 4.45
CA VAL A 432 4.66 7.94 4.60
C VAL A 432 6.03 8.13 5.23
N LEU A 433 6.21 7.62 6.44
CA LEU A 433 7.41 7.80 7.23
C LEU A 433 8.12 6.46 7.40
N SER A 434 9.18 6.26 6.64
CA SER A 434 10.12 5.15 6.82
C SER A 434 11.32 5.64 7.62
N PHE A 435 11.68 4.92 8.67
CA PHE A 435 12.74 5.36 9.57
C PHE A 435 13.54 4.20 10.17
N VAL A 436 14.76 4.50 10.55
CA VAL A 436 15.62 3.64 11.37
C VAL A 436 15.83 4.27 12.75
N VAL A 437 15.93 3.43 13.76
CA VAL A 437 16.22 3.84 15.13
C VAL A 437 17.60 3.34 15.52
N TYR A 438 18.49 4.26 15.88
CA TYR A 438 19.84 3.93 16.34
C TYR A 438 19.87 3.69 17.85
N ALA A 439 20.80 2.87 18.29
CA ALA A 439 21.15 2.78 19.70
C ALA A 439 21.70 4.12 20.22
N PRO A 440 21.48 4.50 21.49
CA PRO A 440 22.12 5.63 22.09
C PRO A 440 23.65 5.54 21.95
N ARG A 441 24.30 6.69 21.76
CA ARG A 441 25.79 6.74 21.79
C ARG A 441 26.28 6.59 23.24
N ASP A 442 27.27 5.74 23.46
CA ASP A 442 28.03 5.78 24.69
C ASP A 442 28.80 7.09 24.76
N ARG A 443 28.66 7.84 25.86
CA ARG A 443 29.28 9.17 26.03
C ARG A 443 30.81 9.14 25.97
N ASP A 444 31.42 7.97 26.21
CA ASP A 444 32.86 7.78 26.27
C ASP A 444 33.48 7.06 25.06
N ALA A 445 32.66 6.67 24.09
CA ALA A 445 33.16 6.02 22.87
C ALA A 445 33.77 7.06 21.93
N THR A 446 35.09 7.00 21.72
CA THR A 446 35.76 7.71 20.62
C THR A 446 35.15 7.24 19.30
N GLU A 447 34.61 8.19 18.54
CA GLU A 447 34.03 7.87 17.22
C GLU A 447 35.05 7.16 16.33
N PRO A 448 34.70 6.01 15.76
CA PRO A 448 35.45 5.55 14.59
C PRO A 448 35.26 6.63 13.50
N PRO A 449 36.30 6.96 12.71
CA PRO A 449 36.17 7.91 11.63
C PRO A 449 34.99 7.52 10.77
N GLU A 450 34.15 8.49 10.38
CA GLU A 450 33.01 8.28 9.49
C GLU A 450 33.52 7.55 8.24
N ALA A 451 33.31 6.26 8.21
CA ALA A 451 33.56 5.48 7.02
C ALA A 451 32.55 5.97 5.99
N GLU A 452 33.04 6.52 4.90
CA GLU A 452 32.25 6.89 3.73
C GLU A 452 31.25 5.77 3.43
N GLY A 453 29.91 6.03 3.62
CA GLY A 453 28.88 5.10 3.27
C GLY A 453 28.04 4.48 4.40
N GLY A 454 27.70 5.23 5.40
CA GLY A 454 26.47 5.12 6.22
C GLY A 454 26.03 3.82 6.90
N TRP A 455 26.30 2.65 6.36
CA TRP A 455 25.86 1.37 6.92
C TRP A 455 26.87 0.80 7.91
N GLY A 456 26.48 0.72 9.19
CA GLY A 456 27.22 0.01 10.22
C GLY A 456 28.17 0.85 11.08
N SER A 457 28.27 2.17 10.88
CA SER A 457 28.99 3.06 11.80
C SER A 457 28.31 3.16 13.16
N ARG A 458 26.99 2.90 13.22
CA ARG A 458 26.18 2.95 14.43
C ARG A 458 25.18 1.80 14.46
N LEU A 459 25.12 1.05 15.58
CA LEU A 459 24.15 -0.04 15.74
C LEU A 459 22.72 0.51 15.80
N GLN A 460 21.80 -0.21 15.16
CA GLN A 460 20.39 0.11 15.12
C GLN A 460 19.58 -0.78 16.08
N LEU A 461 18.39 -0.37 16.43
CA LEU A 461 17.36 -1.30 16.88
C LEU A 461 16.81 -2.01 15.64
N HIS A 462 16.72 -3.33 15.69
CA HIS A 462 16.19 -4.10 14.58
C HIS A 462 14.79 -3.62 14.19
N CYS A 463 14.51 -3.38 12.92
CA CYS A 463 13.26 -2.76 12.47
C CYS A 463 12.00 -3.52 12.94
N ARG A 464 12.06 -4.87 12.99
CA ARG A 464 10.95 -5.68 13.51
C ARG A 464 10.79 -5.57 15.03
N PHE A 465 11.88 -5.33 15.76
CA PHE A 465 11.80 -5.03 17.18
C PHE A 465 11.09 -3.69 17.42
N VAL A 466 11.45 -2.66 16.66
CA VAL A 466 10.80 -1.35 16.74
C VAL A 466 9.30 -1.47 16.47
N ALA A 467 8.89 -2.14 15.41
CA ALA A 467 7.48 -2.36 15.10
C ALA A 467 6.78 -3.21 16.17
N LYS A 468 7.44 -4.24 16.70
CA LYS A 468 6.91 -5.08 17.80
C LYS A 468 6.70 -4.26 19.06
N LEU A 469 7.64 -3.38 19.40
CA LEU A 469 7.54 -2.53 20.59
C LEU A 469 6.44 -1.47 20.44
N LEU A 470 6.29 -0.88 19.25
CA LEU A 470 5.16 0.00 18.91
C LEU A 470 3.81 -0.70 19.10
N ASN A 471 3.70 -1.94 18.62
CA ASN A 471 2.50 -2.76 18.82
C ASN A 471 2.24 -3.07 20.30
N ASP A 472 3.24 -3.56 21.02
CA ASP A 472 3.05 -4.11 22.36
C ASP A 472 2.83 -3.03 23.43
N LEU A 473 3.53 -1.88 23.33
CA LEU A 473 3.38 -0.77 24.27
C LEU A 473 2.19 0.12 23.96
N PHE A 474 1.95 0.38 22.68
CA PHE A 474 1.07 1.47 22.25
C PHE A 474 -0.11 1.03 21.37
N GLY A 475 -0.14 -0.23 20.92
CA GLY A 475 -1.17 -0.70 19.99
C GLY A 475 -1.00 -0.15 18.56
N VAL A 476 0.12 0.50 18.27
CA VAL A 476 0.39 1.09 16.95
C VAL A 476 0.76 0.00 15.95
N GLN A 477 -0.04 -0.16 14.92
CA GLN A 477 0.15 -1.14 13.86
C GLN A 477 1.04 -0.57 12.77
N ALA A 478 2.34 -0.84 12.86
CA ALA A 478 3.36 -0.39 11.91
C ALA A 478 3.91 -1.55 11.09
N ARG A 479 4.56 -1.26 9.97
CA ARG A 479 5.22 -2.26 9.14
C ARG A 479 6.73 -2.23 9.35
N ALA A 480 7.39 -3.40 9.29
CA ALA A 480 8.83 -3.53 9.33
C ALA A 480 9.38 -4.35 8.15
N GLY A 481 10.63 -4.07 7.76
CA GLY A 481 11.32 -4.73 6.65
C GLY A 481 11.58 -3.78 5.49
N CYS A 482 11.88 -4.33 4.29
CA CYS A 482 12.17 -3.52 3.09
C CYS A 482 10.92 -3.05 2.32
N ALA A 483 9.72 -3.28 2.83
CA ALA A 483 8.44 -2.87 2.24
C ALA A 483 8.27 -3.26 0.75
N CYS A 484 8.80 -4.42 0.33
CA CYS A 484 8.82 -4.90 -1.05
C CYS A 484 9.51 -3.95 -2.05
N ALA A 485 10.54 -3.21 -1.60
CA ALA A 485 11.36 -2.31 -2.41
C ALA A 485 12.86 -2.58 -2.15
N GLY A 486 13.29 -3.83 -2.36
CA GLY A 486 14.64 -4.30 -2.04
C GLY A 486 15.78 -3.50 -2.68
N PRO A 487 15.79 -3.26 -4.01
CA PRO A 487 16.83 -2.43 -4.64
C PRO A 487 16.88 -1.01 -4.08
N TYR A 488 15.73 -0.40 -3.84
CA TYR A 488 15.66 0.92 -3.22
C TYR A 488 16.17 0.91 -1.76
N ALA A 489 15.88 -0.19 -1.03
CA ALA A 489 16.42 -0.40 0.31
C ALA A 489 17.96 -0.38 0.33
N HIS A 490 18.59 -1.02 -0.63
CA HIS A 490 20.05 -1.04 -0.74
C HIS A 490 20.63 0.37 -0.93
N ARG A 491 19.97 1.21 -1.73
CA ARG A 491 20.38 2.61 -1.94
C ARG A 491 20.18 3.45 -0.68
N LEU A 492 18.96 3.44 -0.09
CA LEU A 492 18.63 4.24 1.10
C LEU A 492 19.47 3.90 2.33
N LEU A 493 19.87 2.63 2.45
CA LEU A 493 20.67 2.14 3.56
C LEU A 493 22.17 2.11 3.25
N GLY A 494 22.62 2.49 2.06
CA GLY A 494 24.03 2.49 1.67
C GLY A 494 24.65 1.08 1.64
N ILE A 495 23.91 0.06 1.18
CA ILE A 495 24.37 -1.32 1.13
C ILE A 495 25.22 -1.55 -0.12
N SER A 496 26.51 -1.79 0.07
CA SER A 496 27.43 -2.08 -1.04
C SER A 496 27.12 -3.42 -1.73
N PRO A 497 27.52 -3.60 -3.01
CA PRO A 497 27.34 -4.86 -3.72
C PRO A 497 27.95 -6.07 -3.01
N ALA A 498 29.12 -5.92 -2.37
CA ALA A 498 29.78 -6.98 -1.62
C ALA A 498 28.92 -7.39 -0.40
N ARG A 499 28.40 -6.41 0.34
CA ARG A 499 27.53 -6.66 1.49
C ARG A 499 26.19 -7.28 1.07
N ALA A 500 25.59 -6.82 -0.03
CA ALA A 500 24.37 -7.40 -0.59
C ALA A 500 24.56 -8.89 -0.91
N LYS A 501 25.70 -9.27 -1.48
CA LYS A 501 26.05 -10.67 -1.77
C LYS A 501 26.20 -11.50 -0.49
N ALA A 502 26.84 -10.94 0.54
CA ALA A 502 26.99 -11.61 1.83
C ALA A 502 25.64 -11.81 2.56
N ILE A 503 24.79 -10.78 2.55
CA ILE A 503 23.41 -10.88 3.07
C ILE A 503 22.64 -11.98 2.34
N ARG A 504 22.70 -12.00 0.99
CA ARG A 504 22.06 -13.03 0.18
C ARG A 504 22.52 -14.43 0.61
N SER A 505 23.82 -14.66 0.77
CA SER A 505 24.35 -15.95 1.19
C SER A 505 23.84 -16.37 2.57
N ALA A 506 23.75 -15.45 3.53
CA ALA A 506 23.19 -15.75 4.84
C ALA A 506 21.67 -16.08 4.77
N VAL A 507 20.92 -15.38 3.93
CA VAL A 507 19.49 -15.64 3.69
C VAL A 507 19.28 -17.01 3.03
N GLU A 508 20.10 -17.39 2.05
CA GLU A 508 20.08 -18.71 1.40
C GLU A 508 20.38 -19.85 2.40
N GLN A 509 21.16 -19.57 3.46
CA GLN A 509 21.41 -20.47 4.59
C GLN A 509 20.27 -20.48 5.63
N GLY A 510 19.20 -19.73 5.41
CA GLY A 510 18.02 -19.66 6.27
C GLY A 510 18.08 -18.62 7.38
N TYR A 511 19.06 -17.71 7.39
CA TYR A 511 19.18 -16.63 8.37
C TYR A 511 18.49 -15.35 7.89
N HIS A 512 17.17 -15.32 7.98
CA HIS A 512 16.39 -14.17 7.52
C HIS A 512 16.48 -12.94 8.46
N GLY A 513 16.98 -13.12 9.69
CA GLY A 513 17.13 -12.03 10.65
C GLY A 513 18.16 -10.97 10.27
N VAL A 514 19.10 -11.28 9.36
CA VAL A 514 20.11 -10.31 8.88
C VAL A 514 19.62 -9.44 7.73
N ARG A 515 18.37 -9.64 7.24
CA ARG A 515 17.83 -8.83 6.14
C ARG A 515 17.71 -7.38 6.56
N PRO A 516 18.18 -6.44 5.72
CA PRO A 516 18.05 -5.02 5.99
C PRO A 516 16.59 -4.57 5.90
N GLY A 517 16.27 -3.51 6.64
CA GLY A 517 14.95 -2.93 6.61
C GLY A 517 14.82 -1.73 7.55
N TRP A 518 13.64 -1.18 7.56
CA TRP A 518 13.23 -0.04 8.39
C TRP A 518 11.87 -0.30 9.00
N THR A 519 11.45 0.58 9.89
CA THR A 519 10.06 0.65 10.35
C THR A 519 9.34 1.74 9.57
N ARG A 520 8.10 1.48 9.14
CA ARG A 520 7.27 2.43 8.40
C ARG A 520 5.95 2.64 9.12
N VAL A 521 5.59 3.90 9.31
CA VAL A 521 4.23 4.34 9.64
C VAL A 521 3.70 5.20 8.51
N SER A 522 2.41 5.15 8.27
CA SER A 522 1.72 6.01 7.31
C SER A 522 0.45 6.58 7.93
N LEU A 523 0.23 7.87 7.74
CA LEU A 523 -0.95 8.58 8.18
C LEU A 523 -1.87 8.78 6.97
N ALA A 524 -3.17 8.56 7.14
CA ALA A 524 -4.14 8.77 6.06
C ALA A 524 -4.97 10.01 6.35
N TYR A 525 -5.58 10.61 5.31
CA TYR A 525 -6.41 11.81 5.43
C TYR A 525 -7.53 11.70 6.48
N TYR A 526 -8.02 10.50 6.73
CA TYR A 526 -9.04 10.22 7.74
C TYR A 526 -8.49 9.92 9.14
N THR A 527 -7.17 9.88 9.33
CA THR A 527 -6.57 9.77 10.67
C THR A 527 -6.92 11.02 11.48
N SER A 528 -7.33 10.86 12.76
CA SER A 528 -7.53 12.03 13.64
C SER A 528 -6.19 12.68 14.00
N MET A 529 -6.19 13.99 14.23
CA MET A 529 -4.96 14.69 14.66
C MET A 529 -4.40 14.10 15.95
N GLN A 530 -5.27 13.78 16.92
CA GLN A 530 -4.86 13.12 18.16
C GLN A 530 -4.22 11.75 17.92
N GLY A 531 -4.78 10.95 17.00
CA GLY A 531 -4.21 9.66 16.62
C GLY A 531 -2.85 9.79 15.92
N ALA A 532 -2.72 10.79 15.04
CA ALA A 532 -1.47 11.08 14.36
C ALA A 532 -0.37 11.53 15.34
N GLU A 533 -0.69 12.45 16.25
CA GLU A 533 0.22 12.90 17.31
C GLU A 533 0.67 11.74 18.18
N PHE A 534 -0.27 10.88 18.60
CA PHE A 534 0.06 9.71 19.40
C PHE A 534 1.01 8.73 18.69
N VAL A 535 0.79 8.47 17.39
CA VAL A 535 1.69 7.61 16.60
C VAL A 535 3.10 8.21 16.57
N LEU A 536 3.22 9.52 16.37
CA LEU A 536 4.51 10.21 16.32
C LEU A 536 5.20 10.24 17.70
N ASP A 537 4.45 10.45 18.78
CA ASP A 537 4.96 10.40 20.15
C ASP A 537 5.45 8.98 20.52
N ALA A 538 4.73 7.94 20.09
CA ALA A 538 5.15 6.54 20.27
C ALA A 538 6.45 6.24 19.50
N VAL A 539 6.61 6.75 18.28
CA VAL A 539 7.86 6.64 17.51
C VAL A 539 9.01 7.35 18.23
N ALA A 540 8.79 8.58 18.69
CA ALA A 540 9.79 9.36 19.43
C ALA A 540 10.19 8.68 20.74
N PHE A 541 9.23 8.08 21.46
CA PHE A 541 9.49 7.29 22.67
C PHE A 541 10.39 6.08 22.36
N VAL A 542 10.05 5.30 21.31
CA VAL A 542 10.85 4.12 20.96
C VAL A 542 12.26 4.53 20.52
N ALA A 543 12.42 5.65 19.82
CA ALA A 543 13.74 6.19 19.46
C ALA A 543 14.58 6.58 20.68
N SER A 544 13.94 7.09 21.74
CA SER A 544 14.62 7.51 22.97
C SER A 544 14.91 6.34 23.92
N PHE A 545 13.95 5.45 24.11
CA PHE A 545 13.95 4.46 25.19
C PHE A 545 13.87 3.00 24.74
N GLY A 546 13.62 2.73 23.45
CA GLY A 546 13.38 1.38 22.93
C GLY A 546 14.49 0.39 23.24
N HIS A 547 15.76 0.83 23.27
CA HIS A 547 16.91 -0.01 23.62
C HIS A 547 16.81 -0.63 25.02
N ARG A 548 16.14 0.05 25.98
CA ARG A 548 15.95 -0.43 27.37
C ARG A 548 15.06 -1.67 27.46
N PHE A 549 14.20 -1.88 26.46
CA PHE A 549 13.26 -2.99 26.41
C PHE A 549 13.84 -4.27 25.78
N LEU A 550 15.03 -4.20 25.19
CA LEU A 550 15.69 -5.37 24.57
C LEU A 550 15.79 -6.58 25.51
N PRO A 551 16.10 -6.43 26.83
CA PRO A 551 16.16 -7.57 27.75
C PRO A 551 14.85 -8.34 27.91
N LEU A 552 13.71 -7.72 27.59
CA LEU A 552 12.38 -8.32 27.70
C LEU A 552 12.00 -9.17 26.48
N TYR A 553 12.84 -9.23 25.44
CA TYR A 553 12.52 -9.92 24.20
C TYR A 553 13.62 -10.88 23.79
N THR A 554 13.28 -11.91 23.05
CA THR A 554 14.18 -12.83 22.38
C THR A 554 14.11 -12.67 20.88
N PHE A 555 15.23 -12.90 20.21
CA PHE A 555 15.36 -12.77 18.75
C PHE A 555 15.60 -14.12 18.10
N ASP A 556 14.82 -14.44 17.06
CA ASP A 556 15.03 -15.62 16.23
C ASP A 556 15.84 -15.25 14.98
N TRP A 557 17.05 -15.74 14.88
CA TRP A 557 17.94 -15.49 13.74
C TRP A 557 17.44 -16.06 12.41
N LYS A 558 16.63 -17.13 12.45
CA LYS A 558 16.09 -17.75 11.24
C LYS A 558 14.92 -16.98 10.65
N THR A 559 13.97 -16.59 11.48
CA THR A 559 12.78 -15.88 11.02
C THR A 559 12.97 -14.36 11.04
N GLY A 560 13.81 -13.84 11.92
CA GLY A 560 13.98 -12.42 12.22
C GLY A 560 12.90 -11.87 13.15
N ASP A 561 12.14 -12.74 13.81
CA ASP A 561 11.04 -12.34 14.70
C ASP A 561 11.54 -12.07 16.13
N TRP A 562 10.82 -11.19 16.82
CA TRP A 562 11.04 -10.83 18.20
C TRP A 562 9.86 -11.31 19.05
N HIS A 563 10.17 -12.00 20.14
CA HIS A 563 9.18 -12.56 21.05
C HIS A 563 9.40 -12.03 22.46
N TYR A 564 8.31 -11.60 23.11
CA TYR A 564 8.38 -11.22 24.52
C TYR A 564 8.69 -12.43 25.38
N ASP A 565 9.69 -12.31 26.26
CA ASP A 565 10.14 -13.38 27.15
C ASP A 565 9.59 -13.17 28.57
N HIS A 566 8.49 -13.83 28.86
CA HIS A 566 7.87 -13.77 30.18
C HIS A 566 8.79 -14.24 31.34
N SER A 567 9.79 -15.07 31.04
CA SER A 567 10.72 -15.56 32.06
C SER A 567 11.73 -14.49 32.47
N CYS A 568 12.24 -13.75 31.48
CA CYS A 568 13.14 -12.62 31.69
C CYS A 568 12.41 -11.45 32.37
N ALA A 569 11.17 -11.21 31.96
CA ALA A 569 10.36 -10.10 32.47
C ALA A 569 10.04 -10.21 33.98
N ARG A 570 9.90 -11.42 34.51
CA ARG A 570 9.53 -11.67 35.93
C ARG A 570 10.50 -11.08 36.96
N GLY A 571 11.67 -10.67 36.60
CA GLY A 571 12.64 -10.04 37.52
C GLY A 571 12.93 -8.57 37.19
N LEU A 572 12.45 -8.10 36.05
CA LEU A 572 12.78 -6.79 35.50
C LEU A 572 11.60 -5.83 35.52
N VAL A 573 10.38 -6.33 35.40
CA VAL A 573 9.16 -5.51 35.45
C VAL A 573 8.65 -5.50 36.88
N PRO A 574 8.56 -4.35 37.57
CA PRO A 574 8.05 -4.25 38.92
C PRO A 574 6.61 -4.76 39.04
N ASN A 575 6.32 -5.55 40.05
CA ASN A 575 4.96 -6.07 40.31
C ASN A 575 3.94 -4.94 40.57
N ASP A 576 4.43 -3.78 41.00
CA ASP A 576 3.62 -2.59 41.34
C ASP A 576 3.32 -1.71 40.12
N VAL A 577 3.97 -1.94 38.97
CA VAL A 577 3.59 -1.31 37.69
C VAL A 577 2.29 -1.96 37.27
N GLY A 578 1.20 -1.45 37.88
CA GLY A 578 -0.12 -2.06 37.93
C GLY A 578 -0.52 -2.60 36.57
N ASN A 579 -0.92 -3.86 36.58
CA ASN A 579 -1.55 -4.49 35.42
C ASN A 579 -2.72 -3.57 34.97
N PRO A 580 -2.62 -2.85 33.85
CA PRO A 580 -3.70 -1.97 33.41
C PRO A 580 -4.89 -2.75 32.86
N GLY A 581 -5.18 -3.90 33.50
CA GLY A 581 -6.35 -4.74 33.22
C GLY A 581 -7.70 -4.10 33.61
N GLY A 582 -7.67 -2.87 34.16
CA GLY A 582 -8.86 -2.03 34.22
C GLY A 582 -9.15 -1.45 32.83
N ARG A 583 -10.38 -1.56 32.35
CA ARG A 583 -10.86 -0.87 31.16
C ARG A 583 -10.52 0.62 31.27
N ILE A 584 -9.46 1.04 30.54
CA ILE A 584 -9.12 2.45 30.38
C ILE A 584 -10.18 3.03 29.46
N LYS A 585 -10.96 4.00 29.96
CA LYS A 585 -11.95 4.70 29.11
C LYS A 585 -11.23 5.36 27.95
N ALA A 586 -11.80 5.28 26.76
CA ALA A 586 -11.20 5.68 25.48
C ALA A 586 -10.60 7.09 25.46
N ASP A 587 -11.15 8.04 26.20
CA ASP A 587 -10.71 9.44 26.18
C ASP A 587 -9.33 9.70 26.82
N ASN A 588 -8.80 8.76 27.64
CA ASN A 588 -7.48 8.88 28.27
C ASN A 588 -6.50 7.77 27.87
N GLY A 589 -6.88 6.89 26.91
CA GLY A 589 -6.10 5.69 26.58
C GLY A 589 -4.69 5.98 26.11
N TYR A 590 -4.51 6.94 25.20
CA TYR A 590 -3.20 7.29 24.64
C TYR A 590 -2.24 7.86 25.68
N GLN A 591 -2.70 8.77 26.53
CA GLN A 591 -1.89 9.36 27.60
C GLN A 591 -1.47 8.30 28.62
N SER A 592 -2.39 7.38 28.97
CA SER A 592 -2.10 6.29 29.89
C SER A 592 -1.04 5.34 29.35
N TYR A 593 -1.08 5.02 28.05
CA TYR A 593 -0.06 4.18 27.42
C TYR A 593 1.32 4.87 27.44
N MET A 594 1.38 6.16 27.18
CA MET A 594 2.62 6.93 27.25
C MET A 594 3.18 7.00 28.67
N ALA A 595 2.35 7.34 29.66
CA ALA A 595 2.76 7.39 31.08
C ALA A 595 3.28 6.03 31.56
N PHE A 596 2.57 4.95 31.26
CA PHE A 596 3.01 3.59 31.58
C PHE A 596 4.36 3.25 30.94
N ALA A 597 4.53 3.56 29.65
CA ALA A 597 5.77 3.27 28.92
C ALA A 597 6.97 4.04 29.52
N HIS A 598 6.79 5.30 29.92
CA HIS A 598 7.82 6.10 30.61
C HIS A 598 8.21 5.50 31.95
N CYS A 599 7.23 5.19 32.81
CA CYS A 599 7.48 4.55 34.10
C CYS A 599 8.25 3.23 33.95
N LEU A 600 7.85 2.40 32.99
CA LEU A 600 8.54 1.14 32.73
C LEU A 600 9.96 1.36 32.19
N ALA A 601 10.17 2.32 31.28
CA ALA A 601 11.50 2.65 30.77
C ALA A 601 12.45 3.17 31.85
N GLU A 602 11.94 3.90 32.84
CA GLU A 602 12.72 4.35 34.00
C GLU A 602 13.12 3.17 34.89
N SER A 603 12.20 2.25 35.15
CA SER A 603 12.52 1.06 35.95
C SER A 603 13.56 0.15 35.29
N LEU A 604 13.52 0.03 33.95
CA LEU A 604 14.48 -0.76 33.19
C LEU A 604 15.87 -0.10 33.06
N ALA A 605 15.97 1.21 33.26
CA ALA A 605 17.25 1.94 33.16
C ALA A 605 18.30 1.54 34.19
N THR A 606 17.85 1.04 35.35
CA THR A 606 18.72 0.61 36.47
C THR A 606 19.28 -0.80 36.29
N THR A 607 18.81 -1.52 35.28
CA THR A 607 19.17 -2.91 35.04
C THR A 607 20.24 -2.99 33.96
N SER A 608 21.51 -2.82 34.34
CA SER A 608 22.69 -3.01 33.46
C SER A 608 22.91 -4.50 33.19
N SER A 609 22.05 -5.13 32.44
CA SER A 609 22.22 -6.51 31.98
C SER A 609 22.26 -6.55 30.44
N THR A 610 23.41 -6.20 29.89
CA THR A 610 23.73 -6.57 28.49
C THR A 610 23.96 -8.07 28.44
N ARG A 611 22.91 -8.84 28.31
CA ARG A 611 23.02 -10.24 27.90
C ARG A 611 23.55 -10.22 26.46
N ALA A 612 24.87 -10.40 26.29
CA ALA A 612 25.47 -10.60 24.97
C ALA A 612 24.77 -11.79 24.32
N ARG A 613 23.82 -11.53 23.41
CA ARG A 613 23.16 -12.60 22.65
C ARG A 613 24.16 -13.18 21.67
N ARG A 614 24.31 -14.49 21.68
CA ARG A 614 25.29 -15.15 20.82
C ARG A 614 24.84 -15.10 19.37
N ILE A 615 25.62 -14.43 18.54
CA ILE A 615 25.50 -14.52 17.09
C ILE A 615 25.79 -15.98 16.69
N PRO A 616 24.94 -16.63 15.88
CA PRO A 616 25.21 -17.98 15.39
C PRO A 616 26.57 -18.05 14.67
N LYS A 617 27.35 -19.12 14.89
CA LYS A 617 28.69 -19.26 14.29
C LYS A 617 28.72 -19.18 12.76
N SER A 618 27.58 -19.48 12.11
CA SER A 618 27.42 -19.43 10.65
C SER A 618 26.98 -18.06 10.13
N VAL A 619 26.69 -17.09 10.99
CA VAL A 619 26.37 -15.71 10.61
C VAL A 619 27.62 -14.86 10.76
N ASP A 620 28.03 -14.21 9.67
CA ASP A 620 29.12 -13.24 9.71
C ASP A 620 28.75 -12.08 10.65
N PRO A 621 29.50 -11.82 11.73
CA PRO A 621 29.23 -10.72 12.65
C PRO A 621 29.15 -9.35 11.98
N GLN A 622 29.83 -9.14 10.85
CA GLN A 622 29.78 -7.89 10.08
C GLN A 622 28.41 -7.63 9.43
N LEU A 623 27.57 -8.65 9.31
CA LEU A 623 26.20 -8.51 8.82
C LEU A 623 25.22 -8.05 9.90
N VAL A 624 25.64 -8.11 11.18
CA VAL A 624 24.79 -7.74 12.31
C VAL A 624 24.92 -6.25 12.57
N TYR A 625 24.00 -5.48 12.04
CA TYR A 625 23.93 -4.00 12.10
C TYR A 625 23.07 -3.49 13.25
N PHE A 626 22.58 -4.38 14.11
CA PHE A 626 21.60 -4.09 15.16
C PHE A 626 21.99 -4.70 16.51
N LEU A 627 21.43 -4.11 17.57
CA LEU A 627 21.54 -4.67 18.91
C LEU A 627 20.68 -5.93 19.04
N VAL A 628 21.25 -6.95 19.69
CA VAL A 628 20.56 -8.23 19.95
C VAL A 628 20.60 -8.52 21.44
#